data_5a1e0bd3087c9bf968be7acd7fefe510
#
_entry.id   5a1e0bd3087c9bf968be7acd7fefe510
#
_cell.length_a   1.000
_cell.length_b   1.000
_cell.length_c   1.000
_cell.angle_alpha   90.00
_cell.angle_beta   90.00
_cell.angle_gamma   90.00
#
_symmetry.space_group_name_H-M   'P 1'
#
loop_
_entity.id
_entity.type
_entity.pdbx_description
1 polymer ?
#
loop_
_entity_poly.entity_id
_entity_poly.type
_entity_poly.pdbx_seq_one_letter_code
_entity_poly.pdbx_strand_id
1 'polypeptide(L)'
;MAVLCIAVVFAACKKSNSDEPTTPPNNKGIQLASDAKFGTVLTDKDGKTLYFFANDAAGVPTCTNGCETNWPLYYSADASTDLNLNKAEVGEVNRTDGRKQSTYRGYPLYYFAGDAAKGDTKGDGVGGIWFVAKPDYSLMLANAQLVGADTKTYTSTYVEGTGLTKYLTDAFGRTLYAFAPDKNGLNTYTKGTTQEGIWPVYTSEIQNVPSVMAKTDLGVITVASVNKKQLTYKGWPLYYFASDTKRGDNKGITVPGSAAPGSVWPYVSTTTTVAPAQ
;
A
#
# COMPACT_ATOMS: atom_id res chain seq x y z
N MET A 1 -20.55 -59.21 -63.81
CA MET A 1 -20.81 -58.94 -62.39
C MET A 1 -19.48 -58.54 -61.78
N ALA A 2 -19.30 -57.24 -61.53
CA ALA A 2 -18.10 -56.73 -60.92
C ALA A 2 -18.43 -56.38 -59.45
N VAL A 3 -17.67 -57.01 -58.55
CA VAL A 3 -17.79 -56.80 -57.11
C VAL A 3 -16.81 -55.67 -56.73
N LEU A 4 -17.32 -54.52 -56.26
CA LEU A 4 -16.54 -53.36 -55.79
C LEU A 4 -16.26 -53.56 -54.31
N CYS A 5 -15.01 -53.83 -53.92
CA CYS A 5 -14.58 -53.81 -52.50
C CYS A 5 -14.28 -52.39 -52.05
N ILE A 6 -15.09 -51.86 -51.15
CA ILE A 6 -14.83 -50.58 -50.46
C ILE A 6 -13.95 -50.84 -49.25
N ALA A 7 -12.72 -50.38 -49.29
CA ALA A 7 -11.81 -50.38 -48.13
C ALA A 7 -12.12 -49.18 -47.24
N VAL A 8 -12.60 -49.42 -46.03
CA VAL A 8 -12.79 -48.40 -44.98
C VAL A 8 -11.47 -48.23 -44.23
N VAL A 9 -10.86 -47.05 -44.40
CA VAL A 9 -9.65 -46.67 -43.68
C VAL A 9 -10.08 -46.04 -42.33
N PHE A 10 -9.86 -46.74 -41.24
CA PHE A 10 -10.00 -46.19 -39.91
C PHE A 10 -8.76 -45.31 -39.60
N ALA A 11 -8.93 -43.98 -39.59
CA ALA A 11 -7.94 -43.07 -39.06
C ALA A 11 -7.99 -43.11 -37.52
N ALA A 12 -7.04 -43.78 -36.90
CA ALA A 12 -6.84 -43.78 -35.47
C ALA A 12 -6.19 -42.40 -35.08
N CYS A 13 -7.00 -41.51 -34.51
CA CYS A 13 -6.45 -40.31 -33.83
C CYS A 13 -5.65 -40.73 -32.60
N LYS A 14 -4.35 -40.70 -32.69
CA LYS A 14 -3.42 -40.87 -31.58
C LYS A 14 -3.53 -39.63 -30.68
N LYS A 15 -4.23 -39.74 -29.56
CA LYS A 15 -4.26 -38.75 -28.50
C LYS A 15 -2.88 -38.75 -27.85
N SER A 16 -2.06 -37.79 -28.17
CA SER A 16 -0.78 -37.57 -27.48
C SER A 16 -1.07 -36.97 -26.11
N ASN A 17 -1.18 -37.84 -25.10
CA ASN A 17 -1.01 -37.40 -23.72
C ASN A 17 0.49 -37.17 -23.51
N SER A 18 0.94 -35.95 -23.70
CA SER A 18 2.21 -35.51 -23.15
C SER A 18 1.98 -35.09 -21.70
N ASP A 19 1.86 -36.06 -20.80
CA ASP A 19 2.12 -35.84 -19.38
C ASP A 19 3.62 -35.74 -19.22
N GLU A 20 4.17 -34.59 -19.65
CA GLU A 20 5.49 -34.14 -19.22
C GLU A 20 5.39 -33.81 -17.73
N PRO A 21 6.21 -34.39 -16.83
CA PRO A 21 6.20 -34.06 -15.44
C PRO A 21 6.57 -32.59 -15.33
N THR A 22 5.59 -31.72 -15.10
CA THR A 22 5.84 -30.32 -14.83
C THR A 22 6.65 -30.24 -13.55
N THR A 23 7.95 -29.99 -13.70
CA THR A 23 8.80 -29.68 -12.55
C THR A 23 8.14 -28.53 -11.79
N PRO A 24 7.90 -28.63 -10.48
CA PRO A 24 7.31 -27.53 -9.72
C PRO A 24 8.10 -26.24 -9.99
N PRO A 25 7.47 -25.10 -10.16
CA PRO A 25 8.16 -23.86 -10.42
C PRO A 25 9.17 -23.60 -9.30
N ASN A 26 10.44 -23.37 -9.65
CA ASN A 26 11.50 -23.06 -8.70
C ASN A 26 11.35 -21.60 -8.22
N ASN A 27 10.27 -21.35 -7.47
CA ASN A 27 9.98 -20.03 -6.93
C ASN A 27 11.01 -19.63 -5.90
N LYS A 28 11.47 -18.38 -5.94
CA LYS A 28 12.40 -17.77 -4.99
C LYS A 28 11.96 -16.37 -4.63
N GLY A 29 12.29 -15.93 -3.43
CA GLY A 29 11.95 -14.61 -2.95
C GLY A 29 10.44 -14.34 -2.88
N ILE A 30 10.06 -13.09 -2.98
CA ILE A 30 8.67 -12.66 -3.00
C ILE A 30 8.00 -13.06 -4.32
N GLN A 31 6.78 -13.58 -4.26
CA GLN A 31 5.97 -13.93 -5.42
C GLN A 31 4.64 -13.15 -5.39
N LEU A 32 3.98 -13.07 -6.53
CA LEU A 32 2.60 -12.61 -6.65
C LEU A 32 1.65 -13.80 -6.70
N ALA A 33 0.54 -13.69 -6.00
CA ALA A 33 -0.56 -14.66 -6.07
C ALA A 33 -1.89 -13.94 -6.27
N SER A 34 -2.84 -14.63 -6.92
CA SER A 34 -4.21 -14.12 -7.04
C SER A 34 -5.02 -14.59 -5.85
N ASP A 35 -5.69 -13.67 -5.18
CA ASP A 35 -6.66 -13.92 -4.10
C ASP A 35 -8.05 -13.44 -4.53
N ALA A 36 -9.10 -14.21 -4.21
CA ALA A 36 -10.46 -13.92 -4.65
C ALA A 36 -11.04 -12.63 -4.02
N LYS A 37 -10.61 -12.30 -2.78
CA LYS A 37 -11.07 -11.11 -2.04
C LYS A 37 -10.16 -9.90 -2.26
N PHE A 38 -8.85 -10.14 -2.31
CA PHE A 38 -7.86 -9.07 -2.28
C PHE A 38 -7.24 -8.75 -3.65
N GLY A 39 -7.51 -9.57 -4.69
CA GLY A 39 -6.85 -9.45 -5.99
C GLY A 39 -5.40 -9.94 -5.92
N THR A 40 -4.46 -9.20 -6.51
CA THR A 40 -3.04 -9.58 -6.46
C THR A 40 -2.44 -9.28 -5.09
N VAL A 41 -1.82 -10.28 -4.47
CA VAL A 41 -1.18 -10.20 -3.14
C VAL A 41 0.27 -10.65 -3.21
N LEU A 42 1.09 -10.19 -2.26
CA LEU A 42 2.46 -10.66 -2.09
C LEU A 42 2.46 -11.93 -1.24
N THR A 43 3.24 -12.90 -1.67
CA THR A 43 3.46 -14.16 -0.94
C THR A 43 4.96 -14.47 -0.88
N ASP A 44 5.34 -15.41 -0.02
CA ASP A 44 6.64 -16.06 -0.11
C ASP A 44 6.68 -17.07 -1.29
N LYS A 45 7.81 -17.75 -1.45
CA LYS A 45 8.04 -18.76 -2.49
C LYS A 45 7.08 -19.97 -2.42
N ASP A 46 6.53 -20.25 -1.23
CA ASP A 46 5.62 -21.38 -0.99
C ASP A 46 4.13 -20.96 -1.06
N GLY A 47 3.89 -19.65 -1.28
CA GLY A 47 2.56 -19.05 -1.42
C GLY A 47 1.91 -18.71 -0.09
N LYS A 48 2.66 -18.55 0.99
CA LYS A 48 2.18 -17.97 2.24
C LYS A 48 2.05 -16.47 2.09
N THR A 49 0.91 -15.92 2.50
CA THR A 49 0.61 -14.49 2.39
C THR A 49 1.54 -13.65 3.26
N LEU A 50 1.96 -12.51 2.71
CA LEU A 50 2.76 -11.51 3.41
C LEU A 50 1.90 -10.31 3.80
N TYR A 51 2.31 -9.62 4.86
CA TYR A 51 1.54 -8.52 5.46
C TYR A 51 2.38 -7.28 5.67
N PHE A 52 1.73 -6.11 5.56
CA PHE A 52 2.23 -4.82 6.00
C PHE A 52 1.71 -4.47 7.38
N PHE A 53 2.54 -3.78 8.16
CA PHE A 53 2.20 -3.24 9.47
C PHE A 53 2.12 -1.71 9.41
N ALA A 54 0.98 -1.12 9.77
CA ALA A 54 0.76 0.33 9.70
C ALA A 54 1.73 1.13 10.60
N ASN A 55 2.22 0.52 11.68
CA ASN A 55 3.20 1.15 12.57
C ASN A 55 4.59 1.30 11.90
N ASP A 56 4.84 0.54 10.83
CA ASP A 56 6.11 0.53 10.11
C ASP A 56 6.14 1.52 8.93
N ALA A 57 5.22 2.49 8.86
CA ALA A 57 5.16 3.45 7.76
C ALA A 57 6.48 4.21 7.54
N ALA A 58 7.27 4.43 8.59
CA ALA A 58 8.61 5.00 8.51
C ALA A 58 9.67 4.04 7.92
N GLY A 59 9.31 2.79 7.61
CA GLY A 59 10.23 1.77 7.08
C GLY A 59 11.07 1.07 8.16
N VAL A 60 10.80 1.36 9.43
CA VAL A 60 11.48 0.73 10.57
C VAL A 60 10.60 -0.35 11.16
N PRO A 61 11.06 -1.60 11.28
CA PRO A 61 10.29 -2.68 11.89
C PRO A 61 10.01 -2.40 13.37
N THR A 62 8.74 -2.29 13.73
CA THR A 62 8.31 -2.02 15.11
C THR A 62 7.68 -3.23 15.81
N CYS A 63 7.33 -4.27 15.05
CA CYS A 63 6.88 -5.54 15.62
C CYS A 63 8.05 -6.32 16.15
N THR A 64 8.24 -6.29 17.48
CA THR A 64 9.36 -6.93 18.22
C THR A 64 8.83 -7.73 19.41
N ASN A 65 9.67 -8.59 19.98
CA ASN A 65 9.34 -9.38 21.17
C ASN A 65 8.05 -10.20 21.02
N GLY A 66 7.09 -10.06 21.92
CA GLY A 66 5.83 -10.80 21.90
C GLY A 66 4.97 -10.57 20.65
N CYS A 67 5.14 -9.47 19.94
CA CYS A 67 4.49 -9.22 18.66
C CYS A 67 4.87 -10.28 17.61
N GLU A 68 6.14 -10.68 17.56
CA GLU A 68 6.66 -11.63 16.58
C GLU A 68 6.10 -13.05 16.75
N THR A 69 5.55 -13.38 17.90
CA THR A 69 4.86 -14.66 18.12
C THR A 69 3.66 -14.81 17.17
N ASN A 70 2.91 -13.72 16.98
CA ASN A 70 1.76 -13.70 16.07
C ASN A 70 2.12 -13.21 14.67
N TRP A 71 3.18 -12.39 14.55
CA TRP A 71 3.61 -11.76 13.31
C TRP A 71 5.09 -12.01 13.03
N PRO A 72 5.48 -13.25 12.69
CA PRO A 72 6.87 -13.57 12.39
C PRO A 72 7.37 -12.71 11.21
N LEU A 73 8.61 -12.23 11.31
CA LEU A 73 9.23 -11.49 10.20
C LEU A 73 9.38 -12.37 8.95
N TYR A 74 9.27 -11.78 7.79
CA TYR A 74 9.65 -12.42 6.53
C TYR A 74 11.02 -11.95 6.08
N TYR A 75 11.91 -12.89 5.76
CA TYR A 75 13.20 -12.61 5.13
C TYR A 75 13.52 -13.65 4.06
N SER A 76 13.96 -13.18 2.91
CA SER A 76 14.56 -14.00 1.85
C SER A 76 15.78 -13.29 1.30
N ALA A 77 16.92 -14.00 1.25
CA ALA A 77 18.13 -13.53 0.57
C ALA A 77 18.02 -13.70 -0.95
N ASP A 78 17.10 -14.56 -1.42
CA ASP A 78 16.90 -14.80 -2.85
C ASP A 78 16.13 -13.67 -3.51
N ALA A 79 16.59 -13.23 -4.67
CA ALA A 79 15.80 -12.35 -5.53
C ALA A 79 14.53 -13.06 -6.01
N SER A 80 13.45 -12.29 -6.17
CA SER A 80 12.20 -12.80 -6.73
C SER A 80 12.39 -13.39 -8.13
N THR A 81 11.82 -14.57 -8.35
CA THR A 81 11.72 -15.18 -9.69
C THR A 81 10.44 -14.77 -10.42
N ASP A 82 9.50 -14.08 -9.75
CA ASP A 82 8.27 -13.60 -10.38
C ASP A 82 8.59 -12.50 -11.41
N LEU A 83 8.10 -12.70 -12.64
CA LEU A 83 8.37 -11.78 -13.75
C LEU A 83 7.46 -10.55 -13.72
N ASN A 84 6.34 -10.62 -13.02
CA ASN A 84 5.36 -9.51 -12.91
C ASN A 84 5.60 -8.63 -11.68
N LEU A 85 6.45 -9.06 -10.75
CA LEU A 85 6.81 -8.26 -9.59
C LEU A 85 7.81 -7.16 -9.97
N ASN A 86 7.53 -5.93 -9.56
CA ASN A 86 8.53 -4.86 -9.66
C ASN A 86 9.67 -5.10 -8.64
N LYS A 87 10.75 -5.71 -9.10
CA LYS A 87 11.89 -6.09 -8.25
C LYS A 87 12.65 -4.89 -7.68
N ALA A 88 12.54 -3.72 -8.30
CA ALA A 88 13.15 -2.49 -7.79
C ALA A 88 12.48 -1.98 -6.50
N GLU A 89 11.27 -2.45 -6.19
CA GLU A 89 10.53 -2.12 -4.97
C GLU A 89 10.80 -3.12 -3.82
N VAL A 90 11.52 -4.23 -4.11
CA VAL A 90 11.97 -5.19 -3.10
C VAL A 90 13.28 -4.69 -2.48
N GLY A 91 13.35 -4.71 -1.16
CA GLY A 91 14.53 -4.31 -0.42
C GLY A 91 14.70 -5.11 0.88
N GLU A 92 15.62 -4.66 1.70
CA GLU A 92 15.82 -5.22 3.04
C GLU A 92 16.07 -4.11 4.07
N VAL A 93 15.82 -4.41 5.32
CA VAL A 93 16.13 -3.56 6.47
C VAL A 93 16.83 -4.39 7.55
N ASN A 94 17.81 -3.79 8.21
CA ASN A 94 18.43 -4.39 9.39
C ASN A 94 17.60 -4.02 10.62
N ARG A 95 17.16 -5.01 11.36
CA ARG A 95 16.45 -4.84 12.63
C ARG A 95 17.44 -4.48 13.74
N THR A 96 16.94 -3.93 14.82
CA THR A 96 17.76 -3.57 16.00
C THR A 96 18.39 -4.78 16.71
N ASP A 97 17.84 -5.97 16.49
CA ASP A 97 18.35 -7.25 16.99
C ASP A 97 19.38 -7.91 16.04
N GLY A 98 19.80 -7.22 14.98
CA GLY A 98 20.78 -7.68 14.00
C GLY A 98 20.23 -8.59 12.90
N ARG A 99 18.96 -9.02 12.97
CA ARG A 99 18.34 -9.80 11.90
C ARG A 99 18.00 -8.92 10.71
N LYS A 100 18.01 -9.52 9.51
CA LYS A 100 17.49 -8.89 8.31
C LYS A 100 16.01 -9.18 8.13
N GLN A 101 15.30 -8.25 7.51
CA GLN A 101 13.90 -8.41 7.14
C GLN A 101 13.68 -7.87 5.73
N SER A 102 12.98 -8.63 4.88
CA SER A 102 12.63 -8.19 3.52
C SER A 102 11.58 -7.08 3.59
N THR A 103 11.68 -6.14 2.65
CA THR A 103 10.71 -5.05 2.50
C THR A 103 10.13 -5.03 1.09
N TYR A 104 8.94 -4.46 0.95
CA TYR A 104 8.37 -4.08 -0.34
C TYR A 104 7.91 -2.61 -0.27
N ARG A 105 8.34 -1.78 -1.23
CA ARG A 105 8.17 -0.32 -1.17
C ARG A 105 8.65 0.27 0.16
N GLY A 106 9.67 -0.34 0.76
CA GLY A 106 10.23 0.05 2.05
C GLY A 106 9.38 -0.30 3.27
N TYR A 107 8.25 -0.99 3.12
CA TYR A 107 7.50 -1.57 4.25
C TYR A 107 8.07 -2.93 4.62
N PRO A 108 8.48 -3.18 5.89
CA PRO A 108 8.83 -4.50 6.39
C PRO A 108 7.70 -5.50 6.19
N LEU A 109 8.04 -6.72 5.82
CA LEU A 109 7.08 -7.78 5.52
C LEU A 109 7.04 -8.82 6.64
N TYR A 110 5.83 -9.29 6.94
CA TYR A 110 5.56 -10.25 8.00
C TYR A 110 4.68 -11.39 7.51
N TYR A 111 4.74 -12.51 8.22
CA TYR A 111 3.71 -13.54 8.19
C TYR A 111 2.66 -13.28 9.27
N PHE A 112 1.56 -14.02 9.20
CA PHE A 112 0.60 -14.14 10.29
C PHE A 112 0.58 -15.59 10.79
N ALA A 113 0.77 -15.81 12.08
CA ALA A 113 0.83 -17.16 12.68
C ALA A 113 -0.50 -17.92 12.55
N GLY A 114 -1.62 -17.21 12.40
CA GLY A 114 -2.94 -17.80 12.17
C GLY A 114 -3.19 -18.31 10.74
N ASP A 115 -2.29 -18.02 9.78
CA ASP A 115 -2.37 -18.51 8.41
C ASP A 115 -1.73 -19.90 8.33
N ALA A 116 -2.59 -20.94 8.41
CA ALA A 116 -2.15 -22.33 8.46
C ALA A 116 -1.86 -22.91 7.07
N ALA A 117 -2.52 -22.42 6.03
CA ALA A 117 -2.43 -22.92 4.67
C ALA A 117 -1.94 -21.84 3.68
N LYS A 118 -1.43 -22.30 2.54
CA LYS A 118 -1.15 -21.45 1.37
C LYS A 118 -2.42 -20.69 0.99
N GLY A 119 -2.28 -19.37 0.80
CA GLY A 119 -3.37 -18.49 0.40
C GLY A 119 -4.32 -18.10 1.54
N ASP A 120 -4.07 -18.52 2.80
CA ASP A 120 -4.78 -17.94 3.95
C ASP A 120 -4.44 -16.43 4.05
N THR A 121 -5.46 -15.61 4.38
CA THR A 121 -5.35 -14.16 4.52
C THR A 121 -6.03 -13.67 5.80
N LYS A 122 -6.00 -14.50 6.86
CA LYS A 122 -6.72 -14.27 8.13
C LYS A 122 -6.14 -13.12 8.96
N GLY A 123 -4.91 -12.69 8.65
CA GLY A 123 -4.24 -11.56 9.28
C GLY A 123 -4.76 -10.18 8.81
N ASP A 124 -5.54 -10.14 7.72
CA ASP A 124 -6.00 -8.87 7.18
C ASP A 124 -6.99 -8.17 8.11
N GLY A 125 -6.75 -6.89 8.37
CA GLY A 125 -7.59 -6.06 9.23
C GLY A 125 -7.37 -6.27 10.73
N VAL A 126 -6.49 -7.17 11.16
CA VAL A 126 -6.24 -7.40 12.59
C VAL A 126 -5.79 -6.10 13.27
N GLY A 127 -6.48 -5.73 14.35
CA GLY A 127 -6.27 -4.48 15.09
C GLY A 127 -6.50 -3.21 14.28
N GLY A 128 -6.94 -3.32 13.00
CA GLY A 128 -7.06 -2.21 12.06
C GLY A 128 -5.70 -1.57 11.72
N ILE A 129 -4.62 -2.34 11.77
CA ILE A 129 -3.23 -1.91 11.52
C ILE A 129 -2.39 -2.94 10.74
N TRP A 130 -2.92 -4.16 10.52
CA TRP A 130 -2.29 -5.19 9.71
C TRP A 130 -3.07 -5.42 8.43
N PHE A 131 -2.40 -5.44 7.29
CA PHE A 131 -3.06 -5.59 5.99
C PHE A 131 -2.27 -6.52 5.09
N VAL A 132 -2.98 -7.33 4.30
CA VAL A 132 -2.35 -8.14 3.25
C VAL A 132 -1.46 -7.24 2.40
N ALA A 133 -0.22 -7.64 2.18
CA ALA A 133 0.69 -6.89 1.34
C ALA A 133 0.30 -7.04 -0.14
N LYS A 134 0.13 -5.91 -0.83
CA LYS A 134 -0.21 -5.83 -2.26
C LYS A 134 0.81 -5.00 -3.03
N PRO A 135 1.03 -5.32 -4.31
CA PRO A 135 1.98 -4.57 -5.12
C PRO A 135 1.48 -3.18 -5.57
N ASP A 136 0.18 -2.93 -5.46
CA ASP A 136 -0.53 -1.87 -6.18
C ASP A 136 -1.45 -1.00 -5.29
N TYR A 137 -1.07 -0.76 -4.04
CA TYR A 137 -1.79 0.19 -3.20
C TYR A 137 -1.67 1.62 -3.73
N SER A 138 -2.81 2.33 -3.91
CA SER A 138 -2.84 3.78 -4.12
C SER A 138 -2.67 4.54 -2.81
N LEU A 139 -3.29 4.05 -1.75
CA LEU A 139 -3.18 4.61 -0.40
C LEU A 139 -2.77 3.52 0.57
N MET A 140 -2.03 3.91 1.60
CA MET A 140 -1.66 3.07 2.74
C MET A 140 -2.12 3.73 4.03
N LEU A 141 -2.12 2.97 5.12
CA LEU A 141 -2.39 3.47 6.46
C LEU A 141 -1.08 3.49 7.27
N ALA A 142 -0.78 4.62 7.88
CA ALA A 142 0.22 4.75 8.94
C ALA A 142 -0.49 4.78 10.30
N ASN A 143 0.18 4.28 11.33
CA ASN A 143 -0.22 4.43 12.73
C ASN A 143 1.00 4.84 13.54
N ALA A 144 1.23 6.14 13.65
CA ALA A 144 2.46 6.69 14.21
C ALA A 144 2.23 7.98 15.00
N GLN A 145 3.26 8.42 15.73
CA GLN A 145 3.26 9.69 16.41
C GLN A 145 3.24 10.84 15.39
N LEU A 146 2.37 11.82 15.58
CA LEU A 146 2.44 13.09 14.83
C LEU A 146 3.54 13.96 15.38
N VAL A 147 4.38 14.52 14.49
CA VAL A 147 5.47 15.44 14.82
C VAL A 147 5.41 16.63 13.87
N GLY A 148 5.09 17.80 14.40
CA GLY A 148 4.95 19.02 13.61
C GLY A 148 6.29 19.55 13.08
N ALA A 149 6.23 20.56 12.19
CA ALA A 149 7.41 21.30 11.73
C ALA A 149 8.11 22.05 12.87
N ASP A 150 7.38 22.34 13.95
CA ASP A 150 7.89 22.92 15.20
C ASP A 150 8.59 21.90 16.10
N THR A 151 8.75 20.66 15.64
CA THR A 151 9.38 19.52 16.35
C THR A 151 8.62 19.01 17.56
N LYS A 152 7.44 19.53 17.84
CA LYS A 152 6.58 19.04 18.91
C LYS A 152 5.77 17.83 18.48
N THR A 153 5.39 17.02 19.46
CA THR A 153 4.52 15.87 19.29
C THR A 153 3.05 16.22 19.52
N TYR A 154 2.15 15.61 18.75
CA TYR A 154 0.73 15.88 18.80
C TYR A 154 -0.09 14.59 18.84
N THR A 155 -1.22 14.66 19.54
CA THR A 155 -2.24 13.60 19.52
C THR A 155 -3.08 13.67 18.25
N SER A 156 -3.97 12.72 18.04
CA SER A 156 -4.94 12.70 16.92
C SER A 156 -5.89 13.91 16.89
N THR A 157 -6.03 14.64 17.99
CA THR A 157 -6.83 15.86 18.10
C THR A 157 -5.98 17.12 18.02
N TYR A 158 -4.73 17.01 17.59
CA TYR A 158 -3.76 18.10 17.44
C TYR A 158 -3.42 18.84 18.75
N VAL A 159 -3.66 18.21 19.89
CA VAL A 159 -3.18 18.69 21.18
C VAL A 159 -1.73 18.22 21.37
N GLU A 160 -0.86 19.09 21.87
CA GLU A 160 0.53 18.72 22.19
C GLU A 160 0.56 17.57 23.19
N GLY A 161 1.29 16.50 22.84
CA GLY A 161 1.34 15.27 23.62
C GLY A 161 1.75 14.07 22.79
N THR A 162 1.80 12.89 23.43
CA THR A 162 2.20 11.64 22.80
C THR A 162 0.99 10.75 22.53
N GLY A 163 1.04 9.99 21.44
CA GLY A 163 0.03 8.99 21.08
C GLY A 163 0.10 8.62 19.60
N LEU A 164 -0.24 7.37 19.30
CA LEU A 164 -0.28 6.92 17.91
C LEU A 164 -1.56 7.44 17.24
N THR A 165 -1.41 7.92 16.03
CA THR A 165 -2.49 8.43 15.20
C THR A 165 -2.53 7.67 13.88
N LYS A 166 -3.73 7.24 13.46
CA LYS A 166 -3.92 6.62 12.15
C LYS A 166 -4.14 7.71 11.09
N TYR A 167 -3.28 7.73 10.06
CA TYR A 167 -3.39 8.67 8.95
C TYR A 167 -3.03 8.00 7.63
N LEU A 168 -3.43 8.60 6.51
CA LEU A 168 -3.17 8.07 5.18
C LEU A 168 -1.81 8.51 4.66
N THR A 169 -1.17 7.59 3.95
CA THR A 169 0.06 7.83 3.20
C THR A 169 -0.13 7.34 1.76
N ASP A 170 0.80 7.71 0.89
CA ASP A 170 0.96 7.01 -0.38
C ASP A 170 1.53 5.60 -0.18
N ALA A 171 1.72 4.88 -1.27
CA ALA A 171 2.28 3.52 -1.27
C ALA A 171 3.73 3.45 -0.77
N PHE A 172 4.41 4.58 -0.62
CA PHE A 172 5.80 4.68 -0.18
C PHE A 172 5.94 5.27 1.23
N GLY A 173 4.82 5.48 1.95
CA GLY A 173 4.81 5.97 3.32
C GLY A 173 4.96 7.49 3.46
N ARG A 174 4.72 8.29 2.40
CA ARG A 174 4.65 9.76 2.48
C ARG A 174 3.26 10.17 2.95
N THR A 175 3.20 11.04 3.94
CA THR A 175 1.93 11.51 4.53
C THR A 175 1.10 12.32 3.53
N LEU A 176 -0.21 12.13 3.59
CA LEU A 176 -1.18 12.84 2.76
C LEU A 176 -2.03 13.78 3.60
N TYR A 177 -2.24 14.97 3.05
CA TYR A 177 -2.96 16.08 3.67
C TYR A 177 -4.14 16.52 2.82
N ALA A 178 -5.10 17.17 3.46
CA ALA A 178 -6.13 17.95 2.81
C ALA A 178 -5.90 19.43 3.07
N PHE A 179 -6.39 20.31 2.20
CA PHE A 179 -6.45 21.73 2.44
C PHE A 179 -7.84 22.11 2.95
N ALA A 180 -7.94 22.63 4.17
CA ALA A 180 -9.21 22.85 4.84
C ALA A 180 -10.22 23.71 4.04
N PRO A 181 -9.82 24.73 3.24
CA PRO A 181 -10.73 25.48 2.37
C PRO A 181 -11.20 24.74 1.11
N ASP A 182 -10.60 23.58 0.76
CA ASP A 182 -11.02 22.82 -0.42
C ASP A 182 -12.46 22.32 -0.29
N LYS A 183 -13.06 22.00 -1.43
CA LYS A 183 -14.42 21.49 -1.54
C LYS A 183 -14.43 20.13 -2.23
N ASN A 184 -15.57 19.47 -2.22
CA ASN A 184 -15.73 18.17 -2.84
C ASN A 184 -15.32 18.22 -4.32
N GLY A 185 -14.21 17.52 -4.64
CA GLY A 185 -13.65 17.49 -5.99
C GLY A 185 -13.08 18.82 -6.50
N LEU A 186 -12.84 19.80 -5.64
CA LEU A 186 -12.34 21.11 -6.04
C LEU A 186 -11.07 21.49 -5.24
N ASN A 187 -9.94 21.56 -5.94
CA ASN A 187 -8.69 22.11 -5.43
C ASN A 187 -8.74 23.65 -5.49
N THR A 188 -8.76 24.28 -4.34
CA THR A 188 -8.77 25.75 -4.22
C THR A 188 -7.38 26.34 -3.93
N TYR A 189 -6.42 25.50 -3.53
CA TYR A 189 -5.08 25.91 -3.15
C TYR A 189 -4.15 26.13 -4.34
N THR A 190 -4.03 25.15 -5.25
CA THR A 190 -3.00 25.16 -6.29
C THR A 190 -3.37 26.13 -7.41
N LYS A 191 -2.70 27.30 -7.45
CA LYS A 191 -2.89 28.34 -8.47
C LYS A 191 -1.78 28.35 -9.51
N GLY A 192 -0.71 27.59 -9.31
CA GLY A 192 0.44 27.50 -10.19
C GLY A 192 1.59 26.75 -9.55
N THR A 193 2.76 26.83 -10.17
CA THR A 193 3.97 26.07 -9.78
C THR A 193 4.53 26.44 -8.41
N THR A 194 4.30 27.68 -7.93
CA THR A 194 4.76 28.11 -6.60
C THR A 194 4.05 27.32 -5.50
N GLN A 195 2.71 27.23 -5.55
CA GLN A 195 1.93 26.46 -4.59
C GLN A 195 2.21 24.95 -4.71
N GLU A 196 2.33 24.49 -5.95
CA GLU A 196 2.70 23.11 -6.26
C GLU A 196 4.07 22.72 -5.68
N GLY A 197 5.02 23.67 -5.62
CA GLY A 197 6.35 23.45 -5.04
C GLY A 197 6.34 23.33 -3.52
N ILE A 198 5.31 23.86 -2.84
CA ILE A 198 5.19 23.81 -1.36
C ILE A 198 4.28 22.62 -0.95
N TRP A 199 3.13 22.50 -1.61
CA TRP A 199 2.15 21.44 -1.39
C TRP A 199 1.85 20.75 -2.72
N PRO A 200 2.72 19.81 -3.12
CA PRO A 200 2.52 19.06 -4.36
C PRO A 200 1.21 18.27 -4.33
N VAL A 201 0.47 18.29 -5.43
CA VAL A 201 -0.72 17.46 -5.57
C VAL A 201 -0.34 15.97 -5.60
N TYR A 202 -1.08 15.13 -4.90
CA TYR A 202 -0.88 13.69 -4.98
C TYR A 202 -1.45 13.14 -6.28
N THR A 203 -0.57 12.65 -7.15
CA THR A 203 -0.92 12.01 -8.43
C THR A 203 -0.74 10.50 -8.33
N SER A 204 -1.82 9.75 -8.51
CA SER A 204 -1.81 8.29 -8.57
C SER A 204 -2.98 7.77 -9.39
N GLU A 205 -2.82 6.60 -9.98
CA GLU A 205 -3.92 5.79 -10.50
C GLU A 205 -4.74 5.23 -9.33
N ILE A 206 -6.06 5.07 -9.53
CA ILE A 206 -6.91 4.40 -8.54
C ILE A 206 -6.73 2.88 -8.70
N GLN A 207 -5.97 2.27 -7.82
CA GLN A 207 -5.74 0.82 -7.79
C GLN A 207 -6.38 0.19 -6.55
N ASN A 208 -5.59 -0.13 -5.53
CA ASN A 208 -6.06 -0.76 -4.30
C ASN A 208 -5.89 0.15 -3.08
N VAL A 209 -6.65 -0.17 -2.02
CA VAL A 209 -6.56 0.44 -0.69
C VAL A 209 -6.58 -0.65 0.38
N PRO A 210 -6.07 -0.40 1.60
CA PRO A 210 -6.25 -1.29 2.74
C PRO A 210 -7.72 -1.62 2.98
N SER A 211 -8.02 -2.82 3.47
CA SER A 211 -9.38 -3.35 3.64
C SER A 211 -10.31 -2.54 4.55
N VAL A 212 -9.74 -1.65 5.36
CA VAL A 212 -10.49 -0.69 6.21
C VAL A 212 -11.00 0.53 5.46
N MET A 213 -10.73 0.61 4.16
CA MET A 213 -11.12 1.70 3.27
C MET A 213 -11.96 1.17 2.11
N ALA A 214 -12.85 1.99 1.58
CA ALA A 214 -13.58 1.68 0.37
C ALA A 214 -12.90 2.33 -0.85
N LYS A 215 -12.67 1.56 -1.91
CA LYS A 215 -12.11 2.09 -3.17
C LYS A 215 -13.02 3.16 -3.79
N THR A 216 -14.32 3.09 -3.54
CA THR A 216 -15.34 4.06 -3.96
C THR A 216 -15.18 5.44 -3.31
N ASP A 217 -14.41 5.55 -2.22
CA ASP A 217 -14.08 6.84 -1.59
C ASP A 217 -13.01 7.61 -2.39
N LEU A 218 -12.35 6.97 -3.35
CA LEU A 218 -11.34 7.58 -4.21
C LEU A 218 -11.97 8.21 -5.44
N GLY A 219 -11.41 9.33 -5.86
CA GLY A 219 -11.73 10.02 -7.11
C GLY A 219 -10.50 10.67 -7.71
N VAL A 220 -10.62 11.20 -8.90
CA VAL A 220 -9.55 11.94 -9.59
C VAL A 220 -10.13 13.23 -10.16
N ILE A 221 -9.44 14.34 -9.91
CA ILE A 221 -9.73 15.65 -10.48
C ILE A 221 -8.59 16.10 -11.38
N THR A 222 -8.87 17.10 -12.24
CA THR A 222 -7.84 17.78 -13.03
C THR A 222 -7.56 19.15 -12.43
N VAL A 223 -6.30 19.40 -12.04
CA VAL A 223 -5.83 20.71 -11.56
C VAL A 223 -5.25 21.47 -12.76
N ALA A 224 -6.08 22.28 -13.40
CA ALA A 224 -5.74 22.93 -14.67
C ALA A 224 -4.53 23.86 -14.58
N SER A 225 -4.35 24.56 -13.43
CA SER A 225 -3.25 25.52 -13.21
C SER A 225 -1.85 24.90 -13.33
N VAL A 226 -1.74 23.57 -13.13
CA VAL A 226 -0.47 22.83 -13.23
C VAL A 226 -0.56 21.64 -14.18
N ASN A 227 -1.67 21.48 -14.87
CA ASN A 227 -1.95 20.39 -15.82
C ASN A 227 -1.67 18.99 -15.21
N LYS A 228 -2.15 18.75 -13.99
CA LYS A 228 -1.97 17.47 -13.29
C LYS A 228 -3.30 16.82 -12.93
N LYS A 229 -3.32 15.49 -12.91
CA LYS A 229 -4.36 14.72 -12.23
C LYS A 229 -4.03 14.67 -10.74
N GLN A 230 -5.07 14.84 -9.90
CA GLN A 230 -4.92 14.78 -8.46
C GLN A 230 -5.90 13.76 -7.89
N LEU A 231 -5.41 12.84 -7.06
CA LEU A 231 -6.26 11.90 -6.36
C LEU A 231 -7.05 12.62 -5.26
N THR A 232 -8.29 12.18 -5.07
CA THR A 232 -9.14 12.63 -3.95
C THR A 232 -9.53 11.45 -3.08
N TYR A 233 -9.77 11.71 -1.79
CA TYR A 233 -10.35 10.76 -0.84
C TYR A 233 -11.57 11.39 -0.18
N LYS A 234 -12.75 10.75 -0.29
CA LYS A 234 -14.03 11.28 0.16
C LYS A 234 -14.27 12.72 -0.35
N GLY A 235 -13.85 12.97 -1.58
CA GLY A 235 -13.95 14.27 -2.23
C GLY A 235 -12.84 15.26 -1.89
N TRP A 236 -12.03 15.04 -0.86
CA TRP A 236 -10.89 15.89 -0.51
C TRP A 236 -9.74 15.70 -1.49
N PRO A 237 -9.27 16.76 -2.19
CA PRO A 237 -8.01 16.74 -2.94
C PRO A 237 -6.84 16.41 -2.00
N LEU A 238 -5.95 15.51 -2.40
CA LEU A 238 -4.85 15.02 -1.59
C LEU A 238 -3.53 15.69 -1.98
N TYR A 239 -2.78 16.10 -0.97
CA TYR A 239 -1.51 16.79 -1.13
C TYR A 239 -0.40 16.12 -0.34
N TYR A 240 0.83 16.32 -0.81
CA TYR A 240 2.03 16.18 0.00
C TYR A 240 2.42 17.52 0.64
N PHE A 241 3.29 17.44 1.63
CA PHE A 241 4.06 18.61 2.08
C PHE A 241 5.51 18.45 1.63
N ALA A 242 6.07 19.44 0.92
CA ALA A 242 7.40 19.34 0.32
C ALA A 242 8.53 19.17 1.36
N SER A 243 8.33 19.66 2.59
CA SER A 243 9.30 19.49 3.66
C SER A 243 9.21 18.18 4.41
N ASP A 244 8.24 17.30 4.08
CA ASP A 244 8.22 15.90 4.49
C ASP A 244 9.17 15.11 3.58
N THR A 245 10.45 15.07 3.95
CA THR A 245 11.52 14.52 3.12
C THR A 245 11.81 13.05 3.38
N LYS A 246 11.25 12.50 4.46
CA LYS A 246 11.41 11.11 4.87
C LYS A 246 10.05 10.42 4.98
N ARG A 247 10.05 9.10 4.82
CA ARG A 247 8.89 8.26 5.13
C ARG A 247 8.43 8.54 6.57
N GLY A 248 7.11 8.66 6.76
CA GLY A 248 6.52 8.90 8.07
C GLY A 248 6.65 10.33 8.59
N ASP A 249 7.36 11.24 7.91
CA ASP A 249 7.30 12.68 8.23
C ASP A 249 5.84 13.15 8.11
N ASN A 250 5.40 13.96 9.08
CA ASN A 250 4.05 14.54 9.09
C ASN A 250 4.05 16.00 9.59
N LYS A 251 5.08 16.74 9.18
CA LYS A 251 5.36 18.12 9.60
C LYS A 251 4.31 19.12 9.15
N GLY A 252 3.58 18.80 8.07
CA GLY A 252 2.57 19.67 7.49
C GLY A 252 1.44 20.04 8.44
N ILE A 253 1.18 19.27 9.50
CA ILE A 253 0.10 19.50 10.46
C ILE A 253 0.21 20.84 11.22
N THR A 254 1.41 21.43 11.30
CA THR A 254 1.66 22.70 12.00
C THR A 254 1.99 23.84 11.04
N VAL A 255 1.61 23.73 9.77
CA VAL A 255 1.86 24.75 8.74
C VAL A 255 0.55 25.42 8.31
N PRO A 256 0.49 26.78 8.25
CA PRO A 256 1.52 27.73 8.72
C PRO A 256 1.60 27.76 10.25
N GLY A 257 2.80 28.04 10.78
CA GLY A 257 3.02 28.08 12.23
C GLY A 257 2.23 29.14 12.99
N SER A 258 1.56 30.06 12.28
CA SER A 258 0.64 31.07 12.82
C SER A 258 -0.79 30.54 13.06
N ALA A 259 -1.11 29.35 12.54
CA ALA A 259 -2.42 28.72 12.68
C ALA A 259 -2.37 27.58 13.71
N ALA A 260 -3.52 27.21 14.28
CA ALA A 260 -3.60 26.05 15.14
C ALA A 260 -3.25 24.77 14.35
N PRO A 261 -2.55 23.80 14.95
CA PRO A 261 -2.18 22.54 14.28
C PRO A 261 -3.40 21.88 13.65
N GLY A 262 -3.26 21.39 12.41
CA GLY A 262 -4.31 20.73 11.66
C GLY A 262 -5.47 21.61 11.18
N SER A 263 -5.49 22.90 11.50
CA SER A 263 -6.61 23.78 11.11
C SER A 263 -6.59 24.16 9.63
N VAL A 264 -5.42 24.21 9.02
CA VAL A 264 -5.26 24.57 7.58
C VAL A 264 -4.89 23.35 6.75
N TRP A 265 -3.98 22.51 7.23
CA TRP A 265 -3.52 21.30 6.58
C TRP A 265 -3.68 20.09 7.50
N PRO A 266 -4.90 19.61 7.70
CA PRO A 266 -5.12 18.38 8.43
C PRO A 266 -4.53 17.17 7.68
N TYR A 267 -3.97 16.21 8.43
CA TYR A 267 -3.72 14.89 7.87
C TYR A 267 -5.05 14.23 7.47
N VAL A 268 -5.04 13.40 6.45
CA VAL A 268 -6.21 12.63 6.04
C VAL A 268 -6.19 11.25 6.71
N SER A 269 -7.34 10.78 7.14
CA SER A 269 -7.50 9.50 7.82
C SER A 269 -8.76 8.77 7.37
N THR A 270 -8.95 7.53 7.79
CA THR A 270 -10.18 6.76 7.51
C THR A 270 -11.43 7.39 8.14
N THR A 271 -11.26 8.21 9.20
CA THR A 271 -12.33 8.93 9.89
C THR A 271 -12.57 10.34 9.34
N THR A 272 -11.79 10.79 8.37
CA THR A 272 -12.02 12.07 7.68
C THR A 272 -13.44 12.08 7.09
N THR A 273 -14.21 13.12 7.38
CA THR A 273 -15.56 13.31 6.84
C THR A 273 -15.53 13.61 5.35
N VAL A 274 -16.65 13.48 4.66
CA VAL A 274 -16.77 13.87 3.26
C VAL A 274 -16.50 15.36 3.12
N ALA A 275 -15.78 15.74 2.05
CA ALA A 275 -15.49 17.13 1.77
C ALA A 275 -16.80 17.93 1.58
N PRO A 276 -16.85 19.19 2.06
CA PRO A 276 -18.05 20.02 1.93
C PRO A 276 -18.38 20.27 0.45
N ALA A 277 -19.67 20.35 0.11
CA ALA A 277 -20.12 20.67 -1.24
C ALA A 277 -19.54 22.00 -1.75
N GLN A 278 -19.43 22.10 -3.09
CA GLN A 278 -18.98 23.30 -3.77
C GLN A 278 -19.96 24.45 -3.58
#